data_0d0de1f1509affb64c7a8f0cd12a5bb7
#
_entry.id   0d0de1f1509affb64c7a8f0cd12a5bb7
#
_cell.length_a   1.000
_cell.length_b   1.000
_cell.length_c   1.000
_cell.angle_alpha   90.00
_cell.angle_beta   90.00
_cell.angle_gamma   90.00
#
_symmetry.space_group_name_H-M   'P 1'
#
loop_
_entity.id
_entity.type
_entity.pdbx_description
1 polymer ?
#
loop_
_entity_poly.entity_id
_entity_poly.type
_entity_poly.pdbx_seq_one_letter_code
_entity_poly.pdbx_strand_id
1 'polypeptide(L)'
;MAKPTRKRRVKKNIESGIAHIHATFNNTIVMITDVHGNAIAWSSAGALGFKGSRKSTPFAAQMASEAAAKSAQEHGLKSVEVTVKGPGSGRESAIRALAAAGLEVTAIRDVTPVPHNGARPPKRRRVYSPTVTLLFV
;
A
#
# COMPACT_ATOMS: atom_id res chain seq x y z
N MET A 1 -5.02 41.09 -7.97
CA MET A 1 -4.25 39.87 -8.23
C MET A 1 -5.21 38.69 -8.38
N ALA A 2 -5.19 38.03 -9.52
CA ALA A 2 -5.98 36.85 -9.72
C ALA A 2 -5.41 35.70 -8.86
N LYS A 3 -6.26 35.10 -8.02
CA LYS A 3 -5.88 33.91 -7.29
C LYS A 3 -5.65 32.77 -8.29
N PRO A 4 -4.58 31.98 -8.14
CA PRO A 4 -4.37 30.83 -9.02
C PRO A 4 -5.57 29.89 -8.88
N THR A 5 -6.28 29.67 -9.97
CA THR A 5 -7.39 28.71 -10.02
C THR A 5 -6.79 27.30 -9.86
N ARG A 6 -7.15 26.64 -8.76
CA ARG A 6 -6.86 25.21 -8.60
C ARG A 6 -7.48 24.47 -9.79
N LYS A 7 -6.65 23.79 -10.56
CA LYS A 7 -7.15 22.88 -11.59
C LYS A 7 -8.10 21.89 -10.92
N ARG A 8 -9.37 21.89 -11.34
CA ARG A 8 -10.33 20.89 -10.89
C ARG A 8 -9.79 19.49 -11.22
N ARG A 9 -9.75 18.63 -10.23
CA ARG A 9 -9.50 17.21 -10.46
C ARG A 9 -10.60 16.67 -11.38
N VAL A 10 -10.19 16.16 -12.52
CA VAL A 10 -11.13 15.50 -13.44
C VAL A 10 -11.54 14.20 -12.80
N LYS A 11 -12.84 14.01 -12.57
CA LYS A 11 -13.38 12.74 -12.08
C LYS A 11 -13.30 11.72 -13.21
N LYS A 12 -12.62 10.62 -12.96
CA LYS A 12 -12.56 9.48 -13.88
C LYS A 12 -13.76 8.59 -13.60
N ASN A 13 -14.54 8.24 -14.63
CA ASN A 13 -15.62 7.26 -14.49
C ASN A 13 -15.09 5.86 -14.75
N ILE A 14 -14.61 5.21 -13.71
CA ILE A 14 -14.06 3.85 -13.78
C ILE A 14 -14.85 2.98 -12.83
N GLU A 15 -15.52 1.96 -13.36
CA GLU A 15 -16.36 1.05 -12.57
C GLU A 15 -15.57 -0.08 -11.93
N SER A 16 -14.58 -0.61 -12.64
CA SER A 16 -13.74 -1.70 -12.16
C SER A 16 -12.26 -1.32 -12.18
N GLY A 17 -11.52 -1.82 -11.23
CA GLY A 17 -10.09 -1.53 -11.11
C GLY A 17 -9.35 -2.63 -10.40
N ILE A 18 -8.07 -2.38 -10.17
CA ILE A 18 -7.18 -3.29 -9.47
C ILE A 18 -6.64 -2.57 -8.23
N ALA A 19 -6.80 -3.19 -7.08
CA ALA A 19 -6.21 -2.71 -5.84
C ALA A 19 -4.88 -3.44 -5.58
N HIS A 20 -3.79 -2.70 -5.63
CA HIS A 20 -2.45 -3.23 -5.38
C HIS A 20 -2.08 -2.96 -3.93
N ILE A 21 -1.88 -4.02 -3.16
CA ILE A 21 -1.47 -3.94 -1.76
C ILE A 21 -0.03 -4.44 -1.64
N HIS A 22 0.86 -3.55 -1.21
CA HIS A 22 2.24 -3.91 -0.92
C HIS A 22 2.45 -3.84 0.60
N ALA A 23 2.46 -4.98 1.25
CA ALA A 23 2.62 -5.09 2.69
C ALA A 23 4.03 -5.56 3.03
N THR A 24 4.82 -4.67 3.60
CA THR A 24 6.16 -4.97 4.09
C THR A 24 6.17 -5.06 5.62
N PHE A 25 7.28 -5.47 6.20
CA PHE A 25 7.43 -5.48 7.65
C PHE A 25 7.42 -4.08 8.27
N ASN A 26 7.63 -3.05 7.47
CA ASN A 26 7.74 -1.67 7.94
C ASN A 26 6.56 -0.78 7.55
N ASN A 27 5.81 -1.15 6.53
CA ASN A 27 4.74 -0.29 6.01
C ASN A 27 3.75 -1.10 5.16
N THR A 28 2.59 -0.52 4.92
CA THR A 28 1.61 -1.04 3.96
C THR A 28 1.23 0.08 3.01
N ILE A 29 1.33 -0.19 1.72
CA ILE A 29 0.96 0.75 0.67
C ILE A 29 -0.20 0.16 -0.11
N VAL A 30 -1.23 0.95 -0.33
CA VAL A 30 -2.39 0.58 -1.14
C VAL A 30 -2.51 1.54 -2.30
N MET A 31 -2.53 1.01 -3.51
CA MET A 31 -2.75 1.80 -4.71
C MET A 31 -3.88 1.18 -5.52
N ILE A 32 -4.84 1.99 -5.91
CA ILE A 32 -5.95 1.57 -6.73
C ILE A 32 -5.76 2.12 -8.13
N THR A 33 -5.77 1.25 -9.11
CA THR A 33 -5.58 1.58 -10.51
C THR A 33 -6.78 1.11 -11.33
N ASP A 34 -6.86 1.57 -12.57
CA ASP A 34 -7.79 0.99 -13.54
C ASP A 34 -7.24 -0.33 -14.08
N VAL A 35 -7.98 -0.98 -15.01
CA VAL A 35 -7.55 -2.25 -15.60
C VAL A 35 -6.30 -2.13 -16.47
N HIS A 36 -5.94 -0.92 -16.88
CA HIS A 36 -4.75 -0.65 -17.69
C HIS A 36 -3.52 -0.27 -16.85
N GLY A 37 -3.68 -0.14 -15.53
CA GLY A 37 -2.59 0.20 -14.64
C GLY A 37 -2.43 1.70 -14.35
N ASN A 38 -3.36 2.54 -14.78
CA ASN A 38 -3.33 3.97 -14.48
C ASN A 38 -3.81 4.24 -13.05
N ALA A 39 -3.03 4.92 -12.24
CA ALA A 39 -3.35 5.18 -10.85
C ALA A 39 -4.58 6.08 -10.70
N ILE A 40 -5.52 5.65 -9.87
CA ILE A 40 -6.71 6.42 -9.51
C ILE A 40 -6.54 7.05 -8.14
N ALA A 41 -6.16 6.24 -7.16
CA ALA A 41 -6.01 6.64 -5.78
C ALA A 41 -4.92 5.82 -5.11
N TRP A 42 -4.30 6.39 -4.10
CA TRP A 42 -3.31 5.67 -3.31
C TRP A 42 -3.33 6.17 -1.86
N SER A 43 -2.87 5.33 -0.97
CA SER A 43 -2.62 5.70 0.41
C SER A 43 -1.60 4.74 1.03
N SER A 44 -0.99 5.16 2.11
CA SER A 44 -0.09 4.31 2.86
C SER A 44 -0.19 4.63 4.35
N ALA A 45 0.29 3.74 5.20
CA ALA A 45 0.32 4.01 6.62
C ALA A 45 1.13 5.26 6.96
N GLY A 46 2.27 5.46 6.27
CA GLY A 46 3.08 6.66 6.44
C GLY A 46 2.40 7.94 6.01
N ALA A 47 1.60 7.90 4.94
CA ALA A 47 0.86 9.06 4.44
C ALA A 47 -0.25 9.50 5.40
N LEU A 48 -0.77 8.60 6.23
CA LEU A 48 -1.80 8.91 7.22
C LEU A 48 -1.25 9.41 8.55
N GLY A 49 0.07 9.54 8.66
CA GLY A 49 0.70 10.05 9.87
C GLY A 49 1.21 8.99 10.85
N PHE A 50 1.08 7.70 10.56
CA PHE A 50 1.71 6.65 11.35
C PHE A 50 3.22 6.73 11.23
N LYS A 51 3.92 6.57 12.33
CA LYS A 51 5.38 6.69 12.38
C LYS A 51 6.03 5.45 12.98
N GLY A 52 7.23 5.12 12.52
CA GLY A 52 8.03 4.03 13.04
C GLY A 52 7.34 2.68 12.93
N SER A 53 7.36 1.89 13.98
CA SER A 53 6.78 0.54 14.01
C SER A 53 5.25 0.52 13.86
N ARG A 54 4.58 1.62 14.09
CA ARG A 54 3.11 1.73 13.93
C ARG A 54 2.66 1.56 12.48
N LYS A 55 3.53 1.86 11.51
CA LYS A 55 3.23 1.71 10.08
C LYS A 55 3.03 0.25 9.67
N SER A 56 3.60 -0.68 10.38
CA SER A 56 3.50 -2.12 10.05
C SER A 56 2.31 -2.83 10.70
N THR A 57 1.51 -2.12 11.48
CA THR A 57 0.37 -2.72 12.20
C THR A 57 -0.80 -2.99 11.26
N PRO A 58 -1.62 -4.03 11.53
CA PRO A 58 -2.85 -4.28 10.78
C PRO A 58 -3.83 -3.11 10.80
N PHE A 59 -3.91 -2.38 11.91
CA PHE A 59 -4.75 -1.19 12.02
C PHE A 59 -4.33 -0.10 11.04
N ALA A 60 -3.04 0.15 10.91
CA ALA A 60 -2.51 1.12 9.95
C ALA A 60 -2.84 0.73 8.51
N ALA A 61 -2.74 -0.57 8.18
CA ALA A 61 -3.13 -1.09 6.87
C ALA A 61 -4.62 -0.89 6.60
N GLN A 62 -5.46 -1.13 7.59
CA GLN A 62 -6.90 -0.89 7.50
C GLN A 62 -7.20 0.58 7.20
N MET A 63 -6.60 1.50 7.92
CA MET A 63 -6.79 2.93 7.69
C MET A 63 -6.32 3.37 6.31
N ALA A 64 -5.18 2.87 5.86
CA ALA A 64 -4.65 3.17 4.53
C ALA A 64 -5.61 2.68 3.42
N SER A 65 -6.14 1.47 3.57
CA SER A 65 -7.08 0.89 2.62
C SER A 65 -8.39 1.65 2.57
N GLU A 66 -8.92 2.06 3.70
CA GLU A 66 -10.14 2.86 3.77
C GLU A 66 -9.96 4.22 3.09
N ALA A 67 -8.85 4.89 3.33
CA ALA A 67 -8.55 6.18 2.71
C ALA A 67 -8.44 6.05 1.19
N ALA A 68 -7.73 5.03 0.69
CA ALA A 68 -7.60 4.76 -0.73
C ALA A 68 -8.95 4.41 -1.37
N ALA A 69 -9.77 3.60 -0.70
CA ALA A 69 -11.09 3.21 -1.18
C ALA A 69 -12.03 4.40 -1.29
N LYS A 70 -12.06 5.27 -0.31
CA LYS A 70 -12.89 6.48 -0.34
C LYS A 70 -12.50 7.39 -1.50
N SER A 71 -11.22 7.60 -1.70
CA SER A 71 -10.72 8.41 -2.83
C SER A 71 -11.07 7.78 -4.18
N ALA A 72 -10.99 6.47 -4.29
CA ALA A 72 -11.33 5.76 -5.50
C ALA A 72 -12.84 5.78 -5.80
N GLN A 73 -13.67 5.72 -4.77
CA GLN A 73 -15.12 5.78 -4.92
C GLN A 73 -15.60 7.12 -5.47
N GLU A 74 -14.86 8.21 -5.22
CA GLU A 74 -15.13 9.51 -5.83
C GLU A 74 -15.03 9.47 -7.36
N HIS A 75 -14.26 8.54 -7.90
CA HIS A 75 -14.13 8.32 -9.34
C HIS A 75 -15.11 7.27 -9.88
N GLY A 76 -16.07 6.83 -9.08
CA GLY A 76 -17.11 5.89 -9.49
C GLY A 76 -16.73 4.41 -9.41
N LEU A 77 -15.63 4.08 -8.76
CA LEU A 77 -15.17 2.69 -8.62
C LEU A 77 -16.15 1.87 -7.80
N LYS A 78 -16.56 0.71 -8.29
CA LYS A 78 -17.50 -0.20 -7.64
C LYS A 78 -16.91 -1.55 -7.29
N SER A 79 -16.10 -2.12 -8.19
CA SER A 79 -15.47 -3.42 -8.01
C SER A 79 -13.97 -3.37 -8.19
N VAL A 80 -13.25 -4.20 -7.47
CA VAL A 80 -11.79 -4.29 -7.55
C VAL A 80 -11.33 -5.72 -7.55
N GLU A 81 -10.27 -5.99 -8.30
CA GLU A 81 -9.45 -7.18 -8.15
C GLU A 81 -8.28 -6.84 -7.25
N VAL A 82 -8.03 -7.63 -6.22
CA VAL A 82 -6.96 -7.35 -5.26
C VAL A 82 -5.71 -8.15 -5.61
N THR A 83 -4.59 -7.46 -5.73
CA THR A 83 -3.27 -8.09 -5.85
C THR A 83 -2.45 -7.77 -4.61
N VAL A 84 -1.97 -8.79 -3.92
CA VAL A 84 -1.22 -8.63 -2.67
C VAL A 84 0.23 -9.02 -2.89
N LYS A 85 1.13 -8.22 -2.40
CA LYS A 85 2.57 -8.44 -2.51
C LYS A 85 3.24 -8.20 -1.17
N GLY A 86 4.13 -9.11 -0.78
CA GLY A 86 4.96 -8.97 0.41
C GLY A 86 4.46 -9.72 1.64
N PRO A 87 5.33 -9.91 2.64
CA PRO A 87 5.05 -10.72 3.82
C PRO A 87 4.46 -9.95 5.00
N GLY A 88 4.11 -8.68 4.84
CA GLY A 88 3.66 -7.83 5.94
C GLY A 88 2.36 -8.32 6.62
N SER A 89 2.19 -7.99 7.89
CA SER A 89 1.02 -8.37 8.68
C SER A 89 -0.27 -7.66 8.25
N GLY A 90 -0.17 -6.58 7.48
CA GLY A 90 -1.31 -5.80 7.03
C GLY A 90 -2.07 -6.36 5.83
N ARG A 91 -1.66 -7.49 5.27
CA ARG A 91 -2.26 -8.06 4.06
C ARG A 91 -3.77 -8.27 4.17
N GLU A 92 -4.18 -9.07 5.14
CA GLU A 92 -5.60 -9.42 5.33
C GLU A 92 -6.43 -8.23 5.76
N SER A 93 -5.91 -7.42 6.68
CA SER A 93 -6.60 -6.23 7.16
C SER A 93 -6.88 -5.22 6.05
N ALA A 94 -5.94 -5.06 5.12
CA ALA A 94 -6.11 -4.20 3.96
C ALA A 94 -7.22 -4.70 3.04
N ILE A 95 -7.27 -6.00 2.76
CA ILE A 95 -8.29 -6.60 1.92
C ILE A 95 -9.68 -6.45 2.57
N ARG A 96 -9.79 -6.73 3.86
CA ARG A 96 -11.04 -6.60 4.60
C ARG A 96 -11.54 -5.15 4.62
N ALA A 97 -10.63 -4.20 4.77
CA ALA A 97 -10.97 -2.79 4.78
C ALA A 97 -11.50 -2.32 3.42
N LEU A 98 -10.96 -2.81 2.32
CA LEU A 98 -11.49 -2.52 0.98
C LEU A 98 -12.93 -3.03 0.83
N ALA A 99 -13.20 -4.24 1.27
CA ALA A 99 -14.56 -4.81 1.25
C ALA A 99 -15.50 -4.04 2.17
N ALA A 100 -15.05 -3.68 3.36
CA ALA A 100 -15.84 -2.92 4.33
C ALA A 100 -16.17 -1.49 3.86
N ALA A 101 -15.31 -0.90 3.04
CA ALA A 101 -15.54 0.42 2.47
C ALA A 101 -16.63 0.45 1.38
N GLY A 102 -17.10 -0.71 0.95
CA GLY A 102 -18.18 -0.84 -0.04
C GLY A 102 -17.72 -1.22 -1.43
N LEU A 103 -16.44 -1.54 -1.60
CA LEU A 103 -15.92 -2.06 -2.87
C LEU A 103 -16.17 -3.57 -2.95
N GLU A 104 -16.66 -4.03 -4.08
CA GLU A 104 -16.82 -5.47 -4.34
C GLU A 104 -15.46 -6.06 -4.72
N VAL A 105 -14.96 -7.01 -3.94
CA VAL A 105 -13.72 -7.72 -4.23
C VAL A 105 -14.03 -8.93 -5.10
N THR A 106 -13.63 -8.87 -6.36
CA THR A 106 -13.95 -9.94 -7.34
C THR A 106 -12.96 -11.08 -7.32
N ALA A 107 -11.70 -10.80 -7.05
CA ALA A 107 -10.64 -11.80 -6.99
C ALA A 107 -9.50 -11.31 -6.09
N ILE A 108 -8.79 -12.25 -5.50
CA ILE A 108 -7.60 -11.96 -4.68
C ILE A 108 -6.46 -12.81 -5.22
N ARG A 109 -5.36 -12.16 -5.57
CA ARG A 109 -4.15 -12.82 -6.06
C ARG A 109 -2.95 -12.43 -5.23
N ASP A 110 -2.10 -13.39 -4.94
CA ASP A 110 -0.79 -13.13 -4.34
C ASP A 110 0.24 -13.07 -5.47
N VAL A 111 0.83 -11.90 -5.64
CA VAL A 111 1.83 -11.64 -6.70
C VAL A 111 3.23 -11.42 -6.11
N THR A 112 3.47 -11.88 -4.90
CA THR A 112 4.79 -11.79 -4.27
C THR A 112 5.84 -12.44 -5.16
N PRO A 113 6.89 -11.72 -5.58
CA PRO A 113 7.88 -12.27 -6.49
C PRO A 113 8.71 -13.36 -5.82
N VAL A 114 8.85 -14.48 -6.50
CA VAL A 114 9.72 -15.60 -6.07
C VAL A 114 10.80 -15.76 -7.13
N PRO A 115 12.06 -15.40 -6.85
CA PRO A 115 13.12 -15.52 -7.84
C PRO A 115 13.47 -16.99 -8.10
N HIS A 116 13.74 -17.30 -9.36
CA HIS A 116 14.30 -18.61 -9.77
C HIS A 116 15.81 -18.60 -9.55
N ASN A 117 16.25 -18.56 -8.31
CA ASN A 117 17.65 -18.40 -7.89
C ASN A 117 18.25 -16.99 -8.14
N GLY A 118 17.61 -16.11 -8.82
CA GLY A 118 17.82 -14.67 -8.99
C GLY A 118 19.22 -14.09 -8.80
N ALA A 119 19.27 -12.82 -8.50
CA ALA A 119 20.52 -12.12 -8.21
C ALA A 119 21.01 -12.41 -6.79
N ARG A 120 22.33 -12.40 -6.61
CA ARG A 120 22.92 -12.55 -5.28
C ARG A 120 22.46 -11.41 -4.36
N PRO A 121 21.95 -11.72 -3.16
CA PRO A 121 21.54 -10.70 -2.22
C PRO A 121 22.74 -9.83 -1.77
N PRO A 122 22.49 -8.57 -1.37
CA PRO A 122 23.55 -7.73 -0.85
C PRO A 122 24.14 -8.31 0.43
N LYS A 123 25.37 -7.90 0.73
CA LYS A 123 26.01 -8.33 1.98
C LYS A 123 25.21 -7.85 3.18
N ARG A 124 25.40 -8.55 4.31
CA ARG A 124 24.74 -8.21 5.57
C ARG A 124 25.04 -6.76 5.96
N ARG A 125 23.99 -6.05 6.37
CA ARG A 125 24.11 -4.69 6.86
C ARG A 125 25.07 -4.62 8.04
N ARG A 126 26.02 -3.70 8.01
CA ARG A 126 26.87 -3.42 9.17
C ARG A 126 26.06 -2.64 10.21
N VAL A 127 25.93 -3.26 11.39
CA VAL A 127 25.25 -2.63 12.53
C VAL A 127 26.30 -2.41 13.60
N TYR A 128 26.26 -1.23 14.23
CA TYR A 128 27.12 -0.94 15.37
C TYR A 128 26.85 -1.94 16.49
N SER A 129 27.91 -2.69 16.89
CA SER A 129 27.79 -3.68 17.94
C SER A 129 28.43 -3.14 19.23
N PRO A 130 27.67 -3.04 20.33
CA PRO A 130 28.24 -2.65 21.62
C PRO A 130 29.37 -3.57 22.09
N THR A 131 29.32 -4.85 21.70
CA THR A 131 30.34 -5.82 22.03
C THR A 131 31.70 -5.48 21.44
N VAL A 132 31.71 -4.96 20.20
CA VAL A 132 32.93 -4.50 19.55
C VAL A 132 33.51 -3.28 20.26
N THR A 133 32.67 -2.39 20.73
CA THR A 133 33.10 -1.20 21.49
C THR A 133 33.79 -1.58 22.80
N LEU A 134 33.28 -2.61 23.48
CA LEU A 134 33.88 -3.09 24.72
C LEU A 134 35.29 -3.69 24.53
N LEU A 135 35.58 -4.21 23.34
CA LEU A 135 36.88 -4.74 23.00
C LEU A 135 37.95 -3.67 22.81
N PHE A 136 37.55 -2.45 22.54
CA PHE A 136 38.45 -1.31 22.30
C PHE A 136 38.57 -0.36 23.50
N VAL A 137 37.90 -0.67 24.58
CA VAL A 137 38.03 0.04 25.85
C VAL A 137 39.04 -0.69 26.74
#